data_d53bc353c1b0eb7ab8ac35c024f212b1
#
_entry.id   d53bc353c1b0eb7ab8ac35c024f212b1
#
_cell.length_a   1.000
_cell.length_b   1.000
_cell.length_c   1.000
_cell.angle_alpha   90.00
_cell.angle_beta   90.00
_cell.angle_gamma   90.00
#
_symmetry.space_group_name_H-M   'P 1'
#
loop_
_entity.id
_entity.type
_entity.pdbx_description
1 polymer ?
#
loop_
_entity_poly.entity_id
_entity_poly.type
_entity_poly.pdbx_seq_one_letter_code
_entity_poly.pdbx_strand_id
1 'polypeptide(L)'
;MVMTLMEQSRLHRRRRRRTALIAAAAVVTLVLAVGGGIWWTAGDGSALVHNMFKPKATPATQPIIDDTSAFAYRTAPEFLAMEAGDRGTGNVNYSPASMWMALAIAAQGADGTTRSQLDELLGSGSLADSDYQSLLSSINGRYSGAKSEMSAANSLWIDDGYSLAGDYRSTVKKMFDAEVDTLPFGNRAAAKMSDWIAKHTNGSLKPKITLRDREVLSIINTVYADGRWKDPFKEQATSDGTFHGEAGDTQVPMMHRTFSQMAYGHDEFSTWQRVEIPFDNGGNLAIVLPAEGHFDELAGDAKKLGWAFGTCSAASLGEGARGCAADSPSGWGVSVDSATVNVSLPRFTINSTFDPETTIKAFEKLGVTDAFSSDTADFAKMVDAGSRGENLFIGSILQGTRLEVNDAGATAMSFTKAGADSTGAPVDNVEFTVDRPFLYSYATPDGVPLFIGAVRNLAGSAPE
;
A
#
# COMPACT_ATOMS: atom_id res chain seq x y z
N MET A 1 -53.89 -45.51 15.47
CA MET A 1 -52.69 -45.22 16.29
C MET A 1 -51.40 -44.86 15.45
N VAL A 2 -51.50 -44.81 14.12
CA VAL A 2 -50.36 -44.45 13.24
C VAL A 2 -50.36 -42.99 12.78
N MET A 3 -51.50 -42.27 12.90
CA MET A 3 -51.59 -40.86 12.51
C MET A 3 -50.94 -39.86 13.49
N THR A 4 -50.75 -40.22 14.75
CA THR A 4 -50.25 -39.32 15.79
C THR A 4 -48.74 -39.10 15.75
N LEU A 5 -47.95 -40.04 15.20
CA LEU A 5 -46.49 -39.96 15.11
C LEU A 5 -46.01 -39.09 13.94
N MET A 6 -46.78 -39.04 12.85
CA MET A 6 -46.45 -38.16 11.71
C MET A 6 -46.78 -36.71 11.97
N GLU A 7 -47.78 -36.43 12.76
CA GLU A 7 -48.19 -35.06 13.11
C GLU A 7 -47.26 -34.43 14.14
N GLN A 8 -46.77 -35.20 15.10
CA GLN A 8 -45.72 -34.76 16.03
C GLN A 8 -44.36 -34.48 15.32
N SER A 9 -44.02 -35.27 14.31
CA SER A 9 -42.78 -35.03 13.55
C SER A 9 -42.85 -33.78 12.68
N ARG A 10 -44.04 -33.42 12.17
CA ARG A 10 -44.24 -32.17 11.40
C ARG A 10 -44.23 -30.92 12.29
N LEU A 11 -44.78 -31.03 13.53
CA LEU A 11 -44.75 -29.96 14.52
C LEU A 11 -43.31 -29.68 15.03
N HIS A 12 -42.52 -30.75 15.26
CA HIS A 12 -41.12 -30.62 15.66
C HIS A 12 -40.24 -30.02 14.55
N ARG A 13 -40.46 -30.39 13.27
CA ARG A 13 -39.75 -29.77 12.15
C ARG A 13 -40.13 -28.30 11.93
N ARG A 14 -41.40 -27.93 12.15
CA ARG A 14 -41.87 -26.53 12.09
C ARG A 14 -41.33 -25.70 13.27
N ARG A 15 -41.25 -26.25 14.48
CA ARG A 15 -40.63 -25.57 15.61
C ARG A 15 -39.14 -25.36 15.42
N ARG A 16 -38.36 -26.35 14.94
CA ARG A 16 -36.94 -26.20 14.64
C ARG A 16 -36.65 -25.20 13.52
N ARG A 17 -37.50 -25.14 12.50
CA ARG A 17 -37.37 -24.11 11.45
C ARG A 17 -37.73 -22.71 11.94
N ARG A 18 -38.73 -22.58 12.83
CA ARG A 18 -39.06 -21.28 13.44
C ARG A 18 -38.00 -20.81 14.43
N THR A 19 -37.43 -21.70 15.23
CA THR A 19 -36.29 -21.35 16.12
C THR A 19 -35.03 -21.01 15.35
N ALA A 20 -34.75 -21.71 14.24
CA ALA A 20 -33.63 -21.38 13.38
C ALA A 20 -33.82 -20.02 12.63
N LEU A 21 -35.06 -19.73 12.19
CA LEU A 21 -35.41 -18.44 11.58
C LEU A 21 -35.42 -17.28 12.59
N ILE A 22 -35.85 -17.54 13.83
CA ILE A 22 -35.81 -16.54 14.91
C ILE A 22 -34.35 -16.31 15.36
N ALA A 23 -33.52 -17.36 15.42
CA ALA A 23 -32.08 -17.20 15.70
C ALA A 23 -31.35 -16.47 14.59
N ALA A 24 -31.68 -16.76 13.32
CA ALA A 24 -31.11 -16.04 12.18
C ALA A 24 -31.57 -14.56 12.13
N ALA A 25 -32.88 -14.31 12.44
CA ALA A 25 -33.40 -12.95 12.53
C ALA A 25 -32.82 -12.18 13.73
N ALA A 26 -32.58 -12.85 14.86
CA ALA A 26 -31.99 -12.23 16.04
C ALA A 26 -30.51 -11.88 15.80
N VAL A 27 -29.74 -12.69 15.04
CA VAL A 27 -28.38 -12.39 14.66
C VAL A 27 -28.36 -11.23 13.67
N VAL A 28 -29.26 -11.18 12.68
CA VAL A 28 -29.35 -10.06 11.73
C VAL A 28 -29.84 -8.78 12.43
N THR A 29 -30.76 -8.86 13.41
CA THR A 29 -31.20 -7.70 14.16
C THR A 29 -30.14 -7.23 15.16
N LEU A 30 -29.33 -8.12 15.72
CA LEU A 30 -28.18 -7.75 16.57
C LEU A 30 -27.07 -7.08 15.75
N VAL A 31 -26.80 -7.57 14.53
CA VAL A 31 -25.85 -6.94 13.61
C VAL A 31 -26.34 -5.58 13.15
N LEU A 32 -27.64 -5.40 12.90
CA LEU A 32 -28.22 -4.10 12.54
C LEU A 32 -28.34 -3.14 13.75
N ALA A 33 -28.57 -3.62 14.95
CA ALA A 33 -28.63 -2.82 16.17
C ALA A 33 -27.20 -2.42 16.64
N VAL A 34 -26.21 -3.28 16.46
CA VAL A 34 -24.80 -2.98 16.73
C VAL A 34 -24.25 -2.08 15.61
N GLY A 35 -24.61 -2.29 14.33
CA GLY A 35 -24.21 -1.45 13.22
C GLY A 35 -24.80 -0.04 13.24
N GLY A 36 -26.03 0.14 13.74
CA GLY A 36 -26.69 1.45 13.80
C GLY A 36 -26.32 2.30 15.02
N GLY A 37 -25.79 1.70 16.08
CA GLY A 37 -25.41 2.39 17.34
C GLY A 37 -23.92 2.76 17.43
N ILE A 38 -23.07 2.17 16.61
CA ILE A 38 -21.61 2.34 16.65
C ILE A 38 -21.13 3.51 15.79
N TRP A 39 -21.98 4.11 14.97
CA TRP A 39 -21.63 5.27 14.14
C TRP A 39 -21.30 6.54 14.94
N TRP A 40 -21.39 6.52 16.27
CA TRP A 40 -21.17 7.71 17.12
C TRP A 40 -20.11 7.55 18.22
N THR A 41 -19.51 6.39 18.39
CA THR A 41 -18.43 6.23 19.37
C THR A 41 -17.38 5.23 18.89
N ALA A 42 -16.18 5.71 18.66
CA ALA A 42 -14.90 5.01 18.63
C ALA A 42 -14.56 4.12 17.42
N GLY A 43 -13.52 4.51 16.72
CA GLY A 43 -12.85 3.87 15.60
C GLY A 43 -12.33 2.43 15.78
N ASP A 44 -12.45 1.79 16.95
CA ASP A 44 -11.89 0.47 17.22
C ASP A 44 -12.82 -0.70 16.88
N GLY A 45 -14.11 -0.51 16.99
CA GLY A 45 -15.08 -1.58 16.74
C GLY A 45 -15.32 -1.87 15.25
N SER A 46 -15.19 -0.86 14.40
CA SER A 46 -15.46 -0.99 12.97
C SER A 46 -14.37 -1.78 12.23
N ALA A 47 -13.10 -1.56 12.54
CA ALA A 47 -11.97 -2.27 11.93
C ALA A 47 -12.01 -3.77 12.28
N LEU A 48 -12.23 -4.12 13.56
CA LEU A 48 -12.34 -5.52 13.99
C LEU A 48 -13.50 -6.24 13.30
N VAL A 49 -14.67 -5.59 13.16
CA VAL A 49 -15.83 -6.19 12.50
C VAL A 49 -15.58 -6.33 11.01
N HIS A 50 -14.98 -5.33 10.37
CA HIS A 50 -14.64 -5.38 8.93
C HIS A 50 -13.66 -6.51 8.64
N ASN A 51 -12.58 -6.64 9.42
CA ASN A 51 -11.61 -7.71 9.28
C ASN A 51 -12.18 -9.12 9.51
N MET A 52 -13.19 -9.28 10.37
CA MET A 52 -13.79 -10.59 10.63
C MET A 52 -14.42 -11.25 9.39
N PHE A 53 -14.83 -10.47 8.40
CA PHE A 53 -15.48 -10.97 7.18
C PHE A 53 -14.53 -11.13 6.00
N LYS A 54 -13.29 -10.65 6.10
CA LYS A 54 -12.27 -10.85 5.06
C LYS A 54 -11.79 -12.30 5.04
N PRO A 55 -11.48 -12.87 3.87
CA PRO A 55 -10.84 -14.17 3.77
C PRO A 55 -9.47 -14.13 4.49
N LYS A 56 -8.99 -15.30 4.92
CA LYS A 56 -7.64 -15.38 5.48
C LYS A 56 -6.62 -14.97 4.41
N ALA A 57 -5.66 -14.12 4.78
CA ALA A 57 -4.55 -13.77 3.90
C ALA A 57 -3.76 -15.03 3.51
N THR A 58 -3.38 -15.10 2.25
CA THR A 58 -2.36 -16.03 1.75
C THR A 58 -1.14 -15.22 1.32
N PRO A 59 0.08 -15.69 1.62
CA PRO A 59 1.29 -14.99 1.23
C PRO A 59 1.36 -14.76 -0.28
N ALA A 60 1.93 -13.62 -0.67
CA ALA A 60 2.32 -13.38 -2.05
C ALA A 60 3.40 -14.39 -2.47
N THR A 61 3.42 -14.78 -3.73
CA THR A 61 4.46 -15.68 -4.26
C THR A 61 5.78 -14.92 -4.42
N GLN A 62 6.90 -15.62 -4.33
CA GLN A 62 8.21 -14.97 -4.42
C GLN A 62 8.41 -14.21 -5.74
N PRO A 63 8.02 -14.74 -6.93
CA PRO A 63 8.17 -13.99 -8.18
C PRO A 63 7.49 -12.62 -8.15
N ILE A 64 6.25 -12.50 -7.64
CA ILE A 64 5.56 -11.22 -7.62
C ILE A 64 6.11 -10.26 -6.55
N ILE A 65 6.66 -10.78 -5.44
CA ILE A 65 7.38 -9.97 -4.44
C ILE A 65 8.63 -9.38 -5.07
N ASP A 66 9.40 -10.19 -5.80
CA ASP A 66 10.64 -9.77 -6.45
C ASP A 66 10.36 -8.70 -7.51
N ASP A 67 9.37 -8.92 -8.39
CA ASP A 67 9.02 -7.98 -9.45
C ASP A 67 8.43 -6.67 -8.92
N THR A 68 7.52 -6.73 -7.95
CA THR A 68 6.96 -5.52 -7.33
C THR A 68 8.01 -4.73 -6.55
N SER A 69 8.96 -5.40 -5.90
CA SER A 69 10.06 -4.75 -5.19
C SER A 69 11.06 -4.12 -6.16
N ALA A 70 11.43 -4.85 -7.23
CA ALA A 70 12.31 -4.32 -8.28
C ALA A 70 11.70 -3.07 -8.95
N PHE A 71 10.41 -3.12 -9.30
CA PHE A 71 9.68 -1.98 -9.82
C PHE A 71 9.67 -0.81 -8.83
N ALA A 72 9.38 -1.08 -7.55
CA ALA A 72 9.30 -0.07 -6.52
C ALA A 72 10.61 0.74 -6.39
N TYR A 73 11.74 0.06 -6.29
CA TYR A 73 13.03 0.74 -6.15
C TYR A 73 13.53 1.34 -7.46
N ARG A 74 13.24 0.73 -8.60
CA ARG A 74 13.58 1.29 -9.93
C ARG A 74 12.85 2.60 -10.21
N THR A 75 11.60 2.72 -9.81
CA THR A 75 10.76 3.89 -10.08
C THR A 75 10.85 4.97 -8.99
N ALA A 76 11.14 4.59 -7.74
CA ALA A 76 11.14 5.52 -6.62
C ALA A 76 11.98 6.80 -6.84
N PRO A 77 13.20 6.78 -7.41
CA PRO A 77 13.97 8.00 -7.63
C PRO A 77 13.21 9.05 -8.44
N GLU A 78 12.54 8.65 -9.52
CA GLU A 78 11.77 9.57 -10.36
C GLU A 78 10.58 10.17 -9.61
N PHE A 79 9.89 9.37 -8.77
CA PHE A 79 8.72 9.81 -8.03
C PHE A 79 9.09 10.62 -6.78
N LEU A 80 10.14 10.27 -6.05
CA LEU A 80 10.61 11.00 -4.87
C LEU A 80 11.19 12.38 -5.21
N ALA A 81 11.58 12.59 -6.47
CA ALA A 81 12.03 13.88 -6.96
C ALA A 81 10.90 14.82 -7.43
N MET A 82 9.63 14.34 -7.46
CA MET A 82 8.50 15.15 -7.91
C MET A 82 7.99 16.10 -6.82
N GLU A 83 7.47 17.26 -7.23
CA GLU A 83 6.69 18.14 -6.36
C GLU A 83 5.24 17.64 -6.24
N ALA A 84 5.04 16.51 -5.57
CA ALA A 84 3.74 15.84 -5.45
C ALA A 84 3.08 16.01 -4.07
N GLY A 85 3.85 16.47 -3.07
CA GLY A 85 3.40 16.66 -1.70
C GLY A 85 2.73 18.02 -1.44
N ASP A 86 2.47 18.28 -0.16
CA ASP A 86 1.95 19.56 0.29
C ASP A 86 2.91 20.69 -0.12
N ARG A 87 2.37 21.77 -0.68
CA ARG A 87 3.15 22.86 -1.27
C ARG A 87 4.21 23.39 -0.31
N GLY A 88 5.46 23.37 -0.75
CA GLY A 88 6.59 23.93 -0.04
C GLY A 88 7.25 23.02 0.99
N THR A 89 6.76 21.79 1.19
CA THR A 89 7.42 20.83 2.10
C THR A 89 8.46 19.97 1.41
N GLY A 90 8.34 19.72 0.11
CA GLY A 90 9.16 18.75 -0.62
C GLY A 90 8.93 17.29 -0.21
N ASN A 91 7.95 17.03 0.67
CA ASN A 91 7.62 15.69 1.12
C ASN A 91 6.86 14.91 0.04
N VAL A 92 7.16 13.63 -0.09
CA VAL A 92 6.49 12.75 -1.06
C VAL A 92 6.14 11.43 -0.41
N ASN A 93 4.92 10.96 -0.67
CA ASN A 93 4.47 9.60 -0.40
C ASN A 93 4.05 8.97 -1.73
N TYR A 94 4.78 7.98 -2.20
CA TYR A 94 4.58 7.27 -3.46
C TYR A 94 4.10 5.84 -3.17
N SER A 95 3.10 5.36 -3.90
CA SER A 95 2.65 3.96 -3.82
C SER A 95 3.10 3.19 -5.06
N PRO A 96 4.25 2.52 -5.04
CA PRO A 96 4.70 1.70 -6.16
C PRO A 96 3.76 0.52 -6.44
N ALA A 97 3.19 -0.11 -5.41
CA ALA A 97 2.23 -1.20 -5.58
C ALA A 97 0.99 -0.77 -6.36
N SER A 98 0.48 0.45 -6.11
CA SER A 98 -0.65 1.01 -6.85
C SER A 98 -0.32 1.23 -8.32
N MET A 99 0.84 1.85 -8.61
CA MET A 99 1.30 2.09 -10.00
C MET A 99 1.57 0.78 -10.73
N TRP A 100 2.23 -0.17 -10.06
CA TRP A 100 2.50 -1.48 -10.64
C TRP A 100 1.21 -2.20 -11.05
N MET A 101 0.19 -2.22 -10.18
CA MET A 101 -1.09 -2.86 -10.48
C MET A 101 -1.82 -2.17 -11.64
N ALA A 102 -1.84 -0.84 -11.67
CA ALA A 102 -2.48 -0.09 -12.76
C ALA A 102 -1.82 -0.37 -14.12
N LEU A 103 -0.49 -0.35 -14.17
CA LEU A 103 0.26 -0.67 -15.39
C LEU A 103 0.15 -2.16 -15.76
N ALA A 104 0.11 -3.07 -14.77
CA ALA A 104 -0.08 -4.49 -15.03
C ALA A 104 -1.46 -4.80 -15.62
N ILE A 105 -2.52 -4.10 -15.19
CA ILE A 105 -3.85 -4.16 -15.82
C ILE A 105 -3.77 -3.69 -17.28
N ALA A 106 -3.10 -2.57 -17.54
CA ALA A 106 -2.91 -2.06 -18.90
C ALA A 106 -2.14 -3.07 -19.78
N ALA A 107 -1.08 -3.67 -19.23
CA ALA A 107 -0.25 -4.66 -19.93
C ALA A 107 -1.05 -5.87 -20.42
N GLN A 108 -2.11 -6.30 -19.70
CA GLN A 108 -2.95 -7.42 -20.16
C GLN A 108 -3.72 -7.11 -21.46
N GLY A 109 -3.95 -5.83 -21.74
CA GLY A 109 -4.62 -5.40 -22.97
C GLY A 109 -3.69 -4.94 -24.08
N ALA A 110 -2.39 -4.88 -23.79
CA ALA A 110 -1.36 -4.43 -24.72
C ALA A 110 -0.84 -5.57 -25.62
N ASP A 111 -0.31 -5.20 -26.79
CA ASP A 111 0.38 -6.10 -27.71
C ASP A 111 1.68 -5.45 -28.25
N GLY A 112 2.46 -6.19 -29.00
CA GLY A 112 3.68 -5.70 -29.67
C GLY A 112 4.66 -5.02 -28.73
N THR A 113 5.20 -3.88 -29.16
CA THR A 113 6.21 -3.09 -28.43
C THR A 113 5.63 -2.49 -27.15
N THR A 114 4.37 -2.04 -27.18
CA THR A 114 3.68 -1.53 -25.97
C THR A 114 3.67 -2.57 -24.85
N ARG A 115 3.33 -3.81 -25.18
CA ARG A 115 3.37 -4.90 -24.21
C ARG A 115 4.78 -5.16 -23.70
N SER A 116 5.77 -5.22 -24.60
CA SER A 116 7.16 -5.51 -24.24
C SER A 116 7.77 -4.46 -23.30
N GLN A 117 7.51 -3.16 -23.56
CA GLN A 117 7.96 -2.05 -22.71
C GLN A 117 7.34 -2.13 -21.30
N LEU A 118 6.04 -2.42 -21.23
CA LEU A 118 5.34 -2.59 -19.96
C LEU A 118 5.88 -3.79 -19.17
N ASP A 119 6.04 -4.96 -19.82
CA ASP A 119 6.56 -6.17 -19.18
C ASP A 119 7.99 -5.99 -18.68
N GLU A 120 8.85 -5.28 -19.43
CA GLU A 120 10.22 -4.97 -19.02
C GLU A 120 10.27 -4.07 -17.77
N LEU A 121 9.41 -3.05 -17.71
CA LEU A 121 9.34 -2.18 -16.53
C LEU A 121 8.79 -2.91 -15.31
N LEU A 122 7.74 -3.71 -15.51
CA LEU A 122 7.01 -4.42 -14.45
C LEU A 122 7.74 -5.69 -13.97
N GLY A 123 8.67 -6.25 -14.75
CA GLY A 123 9.22 -7.59 -14.53
C GLY A 123 8.25 -8.72 -14.87
N SER A 124 7.05 -8.40 -15.34
CA SER A 124 5.87 -9.29 -15.34
C SER A 124 5.85 -10.37 -16.43
N GLY A 125 6.85 -10.41 -17.31
CA GLY A 125 6.86 -11.31 -18.48
C GLY A 125 6.80 -12.81 -18.15
N SER A 126 7.14 -13.21 -16.92
CA SER A 126 7.13 -14.61 -16.46
C SER A 126 6.06 -14.94 -15.41
N LEU A 127 5.26 -13.95 -14.96
CA LEU A 127 4.26 -14.15 -13.92
C LEU A 127 3.06 -14.96 -14.43
N ALA A 128 2.58 -15.88 -13.59
CA ALA A 128 1.34 -16.60 -13.80
C ALA A 128 0.14 -15.82 -13.20
N ASP A 129 -1.09 -16.12 -13.65
CA ASP A 129 -2.32 -15.55 -13.10
C ASP A 129 -2.40 -15.68 -11.57
N SER A 130 -1.90 -16.81 -11.02
CA SER A 130 -1.87 -17.07 -9.59
C SER A 130 -0.99 -16.11 -8.80
N ASP A 131 0.06 -15.55 -9.43
CA ASP A 131 0.96 -14.62 -8.78
C ASP A 131 0.25 -13.29 -8.51
N TYR A 132 -0.48 -12.76 -9.50
CA TYR A 132 -1.31 -11.56 -9.32
C TYR A 132 -2.40 -11.77 -8.26
N GLN A 133 -3.07 -12.93 -8.26
CA GLN A 133 -4.08 -13.26 -7.25
C GLN A 133 -3.46 -13.36 -5.85
N SER A 134 -2.24 -13.89 -5.74
CA SER A 134 -1.53 -14.01 -4.47
C SER A 134 -1.21 -12.63 -3.88
N LEU A 135 -0.79 -11.66 -4.70
CA LEU A 135 -0.56 -10.28 -4.29
C LEU A 135 -1.82 -9.65 -3.69
N LEU A 136 -2.94 -9.76 -4.38
CA LEU A 136 -4.21 -9.24 -3.89
C LEU A 136 -4.67 -9.95 -2.61
N SER A 137 -4.47 -11.26 -2.52
CA SER A 137 -4.81 -12.03 -1.31
C SER A 137 -3.95 -11.64 -0.12
N SER A 138 -2.66 -11.36 -0.32
CA SER A 138 -1.77 -10.85 0.71
C SER A 138 -2.22 -9.47 1.22
N ILE A 139 -2.55 -8.55 0.31
CA ILE A 139 -2.96 -7.20 0.69
C ILE A 139 -4.38 -7.19 1.28
N ASN A 140 -5.34 -7.86 0.63
CA ASN A 140 -6.77 -7.78 0.99
C ASN A 140 -7.18 -8.79 2.06
N GLY A 141 -6.34 -9.76 2.37
CA GLY A 141 -6.65 -10.82 3.31
C GLY A 141 -6.55 -10.38 4.77
N ARG A 142 -7.16 -11.20 5.63
CA ARG A 142 -7.12 -11.02 7.08
C ARG A 142 -5.94 -11.76 7.69
N TYR A 143 -5.13 -11.07 8.47
CA TYR A 143 -4.10 -11.66 9.32
C TYR A 143 -4.65 -11.98 10.70
N SER A 144 -4.36 -13.17 11.22
CA SER A 144 -4.97 -13.68 12.47
C SER A 144 -4.52 -12.85 13.67
N GLY A 145 -5.48 -12.31 14.40
CA GLY A 145 -5.23 -11.51 15.61
C GLY A 145 -4.80 -10.07 15.34
N ALA A 146 -4.55 -9.70 14.09
CA ALA A 146 -4.14 -8.34 13.74
C ALA A 146 -5.33 -7.37 13.73
N LYS A 147 -5.05 -6.13 14.13
CA LYS A 147 -5.95 -4.97 13.99
C LYS A 147 -5.59 -4.13 12.76
N SER A 148 -4.35 -4.24 12.27
CA SER A 148 -3.92 -3.61 11.03
C SER A 148 -4.80 -4.03 9.87
N GLU A 149 -5.12 -3.06 9.01
CA GLU A 149 -5.89 -3.28 7.78
C GLU A 149 -5.08 -2.83 6.57
N MET A 150 -5.17 -3.63 5.52
CA MET A 150 -4.67 -3.25 4.20
C MET A 150 -5.75 -3.57 3.17
N SER A 151 -5.84 -2.81 2.11
CA SER A 151 -6.69 -3.11 0.97
C SER A 151 -6.14 -2.50 -0.31
N ALA A 152 -6.27 -3.24 -1.41
CA ALA A 152 -6.07 -2.74 -2.74
C ALA A 152 -7.34 -2.99 -3.54
N ALA A 153 -7.77 -2.02 -4.31
CA ALA A 153 -8.91 -2.14 -5.20
C ALA A 153 -8.56 -1.61 -6.59
N ASN A 154 -9.06 -2.28 -7.60
CA ASN A 154 -8.81 -1.98 -9.00
C ASN A 154 -10.11 -1.66 -9.72
N SER A 155 -10.11 -0.66 -10.58
CA SER A 155 -11.23 -0.37 -11.48
C SER A 155 -10.76 0.06 -12.85
N LEU A 156 -11.55 -0.33 -13.84
CA LEU A 156 -11.41 0.03 -15.24
C LEU A 156 -12.66 0.78 -15.67
N TRP A 157 -12.47 1.97 -16.17
CA TRP A 157 -13.53 2.85 -16.65
C TRP A 157 -13.34 3.05 -18.14
N ILE A 158 -14.39 2.83 -18.91
CA ILE A 158 -14.35 2.99 -20.36
C ILE A 158 -15.54 3.84 -20.84
N ASP A 159 -15.28 4.73 -21.81
CA ASP A 159 -16.34 5.51 -22.46
C ASP A 159 -17.31 4.58 -23.18
N ASP A 160 -18.61 4.88 -23.13
CA ASP A 160 -19.69 4.06 -23.72
C ASP A 160 -19.68 4.00 -25.26
N GLY A 161 -18.83 4.79 -25.90
CA GLY A 161 -18.53 4.66 -27.33
C GLY A 161 -17.63 3.49 -27.70
N TYR A 162 -17.07 2.78 -26.69
CA TYR A 162 -16.16 1.64 -26.88
C TYR A 162 -16.75 0.36 -26.27
N SER A 163 -16.52 -0.77 -26.93
CA SER A 163 -16.88 -2.10 -26.41
C SER A 163 -15.63 -2.79 -25.89
N LEU A 164 -15.59 -3.07 -24.60
CA LEU A 164 -14.48 -3.79 -23.98
C LEU A 164 -14.51 -5.26 -24.38
N ALA A 165 -13.37 -5.78 -24.87
CA ALA A 165 -13.23 -7.17 -25.28
C ALA A 165 -13.54 -8.13 -24.10
N GLY A 166 -14.36 -9.15 -24.37
CA GLY A 166 -14.82 -10.08 -23.34
C GLY A 166 -13.70 -10.82 -22.65
N ASP A 167 -12.67 -11.21 -23.40
CA ASP A 167 -11.48 -11.90 -22.87
C ASP A 167 -10.67 -10.98 -21.94
N TYR A 168 -10.46 -9.74 -22.36
CA TYR A 168 -9.75 -8.76 -21.51
C TYR A 168 -10.52 -8.46 -20.22
N ARG A 169 -11.85 -8.23 -20.32
CA ARG A 169 -12.71 -8.05 -19.14
C ARG A 169 -12.60 -9.24 -18.17
N SER A 170 -12.61 -10.46 -18.71
CA SER A 170 -12.49 -11.69 -17.91
C SER A 170 -11.12 -11.79 -17.23
N THR A 171 -10.06 -11.46 -17.96
CA THR A 171 -8.67 -11.48 -17.48
C THR A 171 -8.47 -10.50 -16.32
N VAL A 172 -8.84 -9.21 -16.49
CA VAL A 172 -8.63 -8.21 -15.45
C VAL A 172 -9.48 -8.47 -14.21
N LYS A 173 -10.69 -9.01 -14.38
CA LYS A 173 -11.50 -9.44 -13.25
C LYS A 173 -10.88 -10.62 -12.51
N LYS A 174 -10.37 -11.62 -13.22
CA LYS A 174 -9.80 -12.83 -12.63
C LYS A 174 -8.47 -12.55 -11.93
N MET A 175 -7.58 -11.78 -12.55
CA MET A 175 -6.22 -11.54 -12.04
C MET A 175 -6.17 -10.44 -10.99
N PHE A 176 -6.96 -9.37 -11.17
CA PHE A 176 -6.87 -8.15 -10.36
C PHE A 176 -8.14 -7.81 -9.57
N ASP A 177 -9.18 -8.67 -9.63
CA ASP A 177 -10.52 -8.41 -9.07
C ASP A 177 -11.06 -7.02 -9.48
N ALA A 178 -10.72 -6.57 -10.70
CA ALA A 178 -11.03 -5.24 -11.17
C ALA A 178 -12.53 -5.06 -11.41
N GLU A 179 -13.10 -3.99 -10.84
CA GLU A 179 -14.42 -3.51 -11.19
C GLU A 179 -14.36 -2.84 -12.58
N VAL A 180 -15.31 -3.16 -13.46
CA VAL A 180 -15.36 -2.57 -14.83
C VAL A 180 -16.65 -1.79 -14.99
N ASP A 181 -16.55 -0.49 -15.23
CA ASP A 181 -17.68 0.40 -15.46
C ASP A 181 -17.62 1.03 -16.87
N THR A 182 -18.77 1.11 -17.54
CA THR A 182 -18.91 1.70 -18.88
C THR A 182 -19.93 2.83 -18.80
N LEU A 183 -19.51 4.06 -19.12
CA LEU A 183 -20.37 5.24 -19.05
C LEU A 183 -19.80 6.37 -19.92
N PRO A 184 -20.64 7.35 -20.35
CA PRO A 184 -20.15 8.52 -21.06
C PRO A 184 -19.13 9.27 -20.21
N PHE A 185 -17.93 9.54 -20.78
CA PHE A 185 -16.90 10.30 -20.07
C PHE A 185 -17.28 11.79 -20.00
N GLY A 186 -17.03 12.38 -18.84
CA GLY A 186 -17.35 13.77 -18.51
C GLY A 186 -17.44 13.97 -17.00
N ASN A 187 -17.98 15.09 -16.56
CA ASN A 187 -18.05 15.45 -15.13
C ASN A 187 -18.74 14.40 -14.25
N ARG A 188 -19.74 13.67 -14.79
CA ARG A 188 -20.45 12.61 -14.07
C ARG A 188 -19.55 11.39 -13.86
N ALA A 189 -18.77 11.01 -14.88
CA ALA A 189 -17.80 9.92 -14.77
C ALA A 189 -16.71 10.28 -13.76
N ALA A 190 -16.14 11.48 -13.84
CA ALA A 190 -15.14 11.99 -12.91
C ALA A 190 -15.63 11.96 -11.45
N ALA A 191 -16.89 12.38 -11.21
CA ALA A 191 -17.50 12.33 -9.88
C ALA A 191 -17.64 10.88 -9.37
N LYS A 192 -18.10 9.95 -10.22
CA LYS A 192 -18.20 8.53 -9.88
C LYS A 192 -16.84 7.91 -9.53
N MET A 193 -15.80 8.21 -10.32
CA MET A 193 -14.43 7.78 -10.07
C MET A 193 -13.92 8.28 -8.71
N SER A 194 -14.17 9.57 -8.40
CA SER A 194 -13.82 10.17 -7.11
C SER A 194 -14.54 9.49 -5.94
N ASP A 195 -15.85 9.21 -6.09
CA ASP A 195 -16.63 8.51 -5.07
C ASP A 195 -16.17 7.06 -4.90
N TRP A 196 -15.76 6.39 -5.99
CA TRP A 196 -15.18 5.06 -5.94
C TRP A 196 -13.86 5.04 -5.16
N ILE A 197 -12.97 6.02 -5.41
CA ILE A 197 -11.72 6.18 -4.65
C ILE A 197 -12.02 6.39 -3.16
N ALA A 198 -12.94 7.29 -2.83
CA ALA A 198 -13.31 7.56 -1.44
C ALA A 198 -13.85 6.30 -0.74
N LYS A 199 -14.68 5.52 -1.43
CA LYS A 199 -15.22 4.26 -0.91
C LYS A 199 -14.10 3.25 -0.58
N HIS A 200 -13.12 3.09 -1.46
CA HIS A 200 -12.05 2.09 -1.33
C HIS A 200 -10.84 2.56 -0.51
N THR A 201 -10.85 3.80 -0.03
CA THR A 201 -9.83 4.37 0.86
C THR A 201 -10.41 4.79 2.22
N ASN A 202 -11.55 4.21 2.64
CA ASN A 202 -12.24 4.56 3.89
C ASN A 202 -12.48 6.07 4.06
N GLY A 203 -12.69 6.80 2.96
CA GLY A 203 -12.90 8.25 2.95
C GLY A 203 -11.63 9.08 3.11
N SER A 204 -10.45 8.47 3.26
CA SER A 204 -9.18 9.19 3.44
C SER A 204 -8.76 9.97 2.20
N LEU A 205 -9.20 9.54 1.01
CA LEU A 205 -8.94 10.21 -0.26
C LEU A 205 -10.24 10.44 -1.03
N LYS A 206 -10.46 11.69 -1.44
CA LYS A 206 -11.55 12.07 -2.38
C LYS A 206 -11.03 13.12 -3.36
N PRO A 207 -10.21 12.71 -4.35
CA PRO A 207 -9.59 13.66 -5.27
C PRO A 207 -10.62 14.29 -6.20
N LYS A 208 -10.37 15.54 -6.58
CA LYS A 208 -11.10 16.16 -7.70
C LYS A 208 -10.51 15.66 -9.00
N ILE A 209 -11.24 14.79 -9.70
CA ILE A 209 -10.83 14.25 -10.99
C ILE A 209 -11.31 15.19 -12.11
N THR A 210 -10.43 15.44 -13.07
CA THR A 210 -10.75 16.13 -14.32
C THR A 210 -10.31 15.23 -15.47
N LEU A 211 -11.27 14.73 -16.23
CA LEU A 211 -10.99 13.95 -17.42
C LEU A 211 -10.52 14.89 -18.55
N ARG A 212 -9.54 14.44 -19.32
CA ARG A 212 -9.02 15.19 -20.48
C ARG A 212 -9.96 15.07 -21.66
N ASP A 213 -9.90 16.04 -22.56
CA ASP A 213 -10.56 15.94 -23.86
C ASP A 213 -10.06 14.70 -24.60
N ARG A 214 -10.99 13.86 -25.08
CA ARG A 214 -10.72 12.57 -25.77
C ARG A 214 -10.19 11.44 -24.87
N GLU A 215 -10.17 11.61 -23.57
CA GLU A 215 -9.91 10.47 -22.66
C GLU A 215 -11.08 9.49 -22.76
N VAL A 216 -10.79 8.23 -23.03
CA VAL A 216 -11.79 7.18 -23.27
C VAL A 216 -11.59 5.96 -22.37
N LEU A 217 -10.48 5.93 -21.66
CA LEU A 217 -10.09 4.86 -20.75
C LEU A 217 -9.39 5.43 -19.53
N SER A 218 -9.82 5.00 -18.35
CA SER A 218 -9.13 5.28 -17.08
C SER A 218 -8.97 4.00 -16.28
N ILE A 219 -7.76 3.73 -15.82
CA ILE A 219 -7.45 2.64 -14.90
C ILE A 219 -7.14 3.28 -13.54
N ILE A 220 -7.91 2.90 -12.52
CA ILE A 220 -7.75 3.45 -11.18
C ILE A 220 -7.45 2.29 -10.23
N ASN A 221 -6.33 2.41 -9.53
CA ASN A 221 -6.00 1.58 -8.40
C ASN A 221 -5.97 2.43 -7.13
N THR A 222 -6.39 1.84 -6.02
CA THR A 222 -6.23 2.42 -4.68
C THR A 222 -5.53 1.41 -3.79
N VAL A 223 -4.59 1.90 -2.99
CA VAL A 223 -3.99 1.16 -1.89
C VAL A 223 -4.26 1.94 -0.60
N TYR A 224 -4.87 1.26 0.35
CA TYR A 224 -5.10 1.74 1.70
C TYR A 224 -4.37 0.84 2.68
N ALA A 225 -3.71 1.42 3.66
CA ALA A 225 -3.06 0.69 4.74
C ALA A 225 -3.24 1.44 6.06
N ASP A 226 -3.65 0.73 7.09
CA ASP A 226 -3.73 1.14 8.49
C ASP A 226 -2.91 0.16 9.31
N GLY A 227 -1.63 0.46 9.51
CA GLY A 227 -0.68 -0.35 10.28
C GLY A 227 -0.73 0.03 11.75
N ARG A 228 -1.15 -0.90 12.59
CA ARG A 228 -1.05 -0.76 14.04
C ARG A 228 0.30 -1.27 14.51
N TRP A 229 1.04 -0.48 15.27
CA TRP A 229 2.30 -0.95 15.83
C TRP A 229 2.08 -2.23 16.63
N LYS A 230 2.92 -3.22 16.43
CA LYS A 230 2.97 -4.40 17.29
C LYS A 230 3.24 -3.98 18.73
N ASP A 231 4.09 -3.00 18.90
CA ASP A 231 4.50 -2.38 20.15
C ASP A 231 4.31 -0.85 20.04
N PRO A 232 3.15 -0.29 20.43
CA PRO A 232 2.83 1.13 20.28
C PRO A 232 3.75 2.04 21.08
N PHE A 233 4.01 3.24 20.56
CA PHE A 233 4.60 4.32 21.36
C PHE A 233 3.60 4.74 22.44
N LYS A 234 4.13 5.18 23.59
CA LYS A 234 3.29 5.69 24.68
C LYS A 234 3.10 7.19 24.48
N GLU A 235 1.85 7.65 24.42
CA GLU A 235 1.54 9.07 24.29
C GLU A 235 2.23 9.93 25.34
N GLN A 236 2.34 9.42 26.60
CA GLN A 236 3.02 10.10 27.69
C GLN A 236 4.55 10.17 27.53
N ALA A 237 5.12 9.38 26.61
CA ALA A 237 6.54 9.43 26.28
C ALA A 237 6.82 10.29 25.04
N THR A 238 5.78 10.87 24.42
CA THR A 238 5.93 11.84 23.34
C THR A 238 6.21 13.21 23.93
N SER A 239 7.23 13.88 23.45
CA SER A 239 7.64 15.23 23.87
C SER A 239 8.06 16.07 22.67
N ASP A 240 8.05 17.38 22.79
CA ASP A 240 8.52 18.26 21.72
C ASP A 240 10.01 18.02 21.46
N GLY A 241 10.36 17.89 20.19
CA GLY A 241 11.73 17.75 19.68
C GLY A 241 11.94 18.64 18.47
N THR A 242 13.19 18.92 18.14
CA THR A 242 13.55 19.70 16.95
C THR A 242 13.75 18.78 15.75
N PHE A 243 13.08 19.08 14.66
CA PHE A 243 13.34 18.49 13.36
C PHE A 243 14.10 19.51 12.50
N HIS A 244 15.29 19.14 12.04
CA HIS A 244 16.19 19.92 11.20
C HIS A 244 15.86 19.70 9.72
N GLY A 245 14.80 20.35 9.25
CA GLY A 245 14.36 20.23 7.85
C GLY A 245 15.18 21.06 6.88
N GLU A 246 15.04 20.81 5.59
CA GLU A 246 15.70 21.58 4.53
C GLU A 246 15.27 23.06 4.54
N ALA A 247 14.03 23.35 4.93
CA ALA A 247 13.51 24.73 5.05
C ALA A 247 13.85 25.40 6.40
N GLY A 248 14.48 24.66 7.34
CA GLY A 248 14.85 25.12 8.66
C GLY A 248 14.28 24.26 9.79
N ASP A 249 14.62 24.63 11.01
CA ASP A 249 14.24 23.93 12.23
C ASP A 249 12.77 24.09 12.56
N THR A 250 12.12 23.00 12.95
CA THR A 250 10.71 22.99 13.38
C THR A 250 10.55 22.15 14.64
N GLN A 251 9.74 22.64 15.59
CA GLN A 251 9.33 21.87 16.77
C GLN A 251 8.22 20.90 16.38
N VAL A 252 8.41 19.62 16.67
CA VAL A 252 7.49 18.54 16.33
C VAL A 252 7.26 17.62 17.53
N PRO A 253 6.08 16.99 17.66
CA PRO A 253 5.86 15.94 18.63
C PRO A 253 6.73 14.72 18.27
N MET A 254 7.72 14.43 19.10
CA MET A 254 8.67 13.33 18.94
C MET A 254 8.25 12.18 19.87
N MET A 255 7.89 11.04 19.27
CA MET A 255 7.53 9.81 19.97
C MET A 255 8.79 9.05 20.37
N HIS A 256 8.86 8.57 21.60
CA HIS A 256 10.02 7.86 22.14
C HIS A 256 9.67 6.44 22.56
N ARG A 257 10.51 5.46 22.16
CA ARG A 257 10.41 4.08 22.61
C ARG A 257 11.73 3.34 22.49
N THR A 258 12.01 2.52 23.50
CA THR A 258 13.10 1.55 23.44
C THR A 258 12.57 0.19 22.98
N PHE A 259 13.19 -0.38 21.97
CA PHE A 259 12.95 -1.73 21.48
C PHE A 259 14.15 -2.61 21.85
N SER A 260 13.90 -3.67 22.59
CA SER A 260 14.97 -4.57 23.11
C SER A 260 15.56 -5.50 22.06
N GLN A 261 14.84 -5.73 20.98
CA GLN A 261 15.27 -6.54 19.82
C GLN A 261 14.67 -5.94 18.57
N MET A 262 15.43 -5.14 17.85
CA MET A 262 15.01 -4.48 16.62
C MET A 262 16.06 -4.77 15.54
N ALA A 263 15.59 -5.02 14.32
CA ALA A 263 16.47 -5.04 13.16
C ALA A 263 17.00 -3.62 12.95
N TYR A 264 18.29 -3.46 13.12
CA TYR A 264 19.05 -2.24 12.89
C TYR A 264 20.04 -2.50 11.77
N GLY A 265 20.05 -1.66 10.76
CA GLY A 265 20.95 -1.76 9.62
C GLY A 265 21.70 -0.45 9.38
N HIS A 266 22.88 -0.56 8.82
CA HIS A 266 23.66 0.58 8.34
C HIS A 266 24.56 0.12 7.19
N ASP A 267 25.02 1.04 6.37
CA ASP A 267 26.06 0.75 5.39
C ASP A 267 27.45 0.82 6.02
N GLU A 268 28.43 0.25 5.35
CA GLU A 268 29.82 0.17 5.82
C GLU A 268 30.44 1.57 6.06
N PHE A 269 29.98 2.59 5.36
CA PHE A 269 30.48 3.97 5.47
C PHE A 269 29.67 4.85 6.42
N SER A 270 28.63 4.29 7.06
CA SER A 270 27.70 5.03 7.91
C SER A 270 27.04 6.22 7.21
N THR A 271 26.81 6.10 5.90
CA THR A 271 26.09 7.14 5.12
C THR A 271 24.59 7.11 5.36
N TRP A 272 24.08 6.02 5.93
CA TRP A 272 22.71 5.90 6.41
C TRP A 272 22.58 4.85 7.51
N GLN A 273 21.49 4.96 8.27
CA GLN A 273 21.04 4.00 9.26
C GLN A 273 19.59 3.61 8.99
N ARG A 274 19.19 2.40 9.38
CA ARG A 274 17.84 1.88 9.18
C ARG A 274 17.31 1.16 10.41
N VAL A 275 16.01 1.33 10.67
CA VAL A 275 15.22 0.50 11.60
C VAL A 275 13.94 0.03 10.93
N GLU A 276 13.40 -1.10 11.38
CA GLU A 276 12.09 -1.59 10.97
C GLU A 276 11.16 -1.67 12.18
N ILE A 277 10.10 -0.86 12.18
CA ILE A 277 9.11 -0.84 13.23
C ILE A 277 7.95 -1.76 12.83
N PRO A 278 7.73 -2.89 13.53
CA PRO A 278 6.77 -3.88 13.10
C PRO A 278 5.33 -3.48 13.41
N PHE A 279 4.42 -3.83 12.48
CA PHE A 279 2.97 -3.82 12.71
C PHE A 279 2.48 -5.15 13.30
N ASP A 280 1.28 -5.14 13.87
CA ASP A 280 0.66 -6.31 14.49
C ASP A 280 0.25 -7.40 13.50
N ASN A 281 0.18 -7.09 12.20
CA ASN A 281 -0.08 -8.05 11.13
C ASN A 281 1.20 -8.71 10.57
N GLY A 282 2.38 -8.28 11.00
CA GLY A 282 3.68 -8.75 10.53
C GLY A 282 4.32 -7.91 9.43
N GLY A 283 3.61 -6.91 8.89
CA GLY A 283 4.23 -5.87 8.06
C GLY A 283 5.08 -4.91 8.89
N ASN A 284 5.73 -3.95 8.25
CA ASN A 284 6.58 -2.99 8.95
C ASN A 284 6.58 -1.60 8.28
N LEU A 285 7.02 -0.61 9.06
CA LEU A 285 7.50 0.67 8.56
C LEU A 285 9.02 0.69 8.71
N ALA A 286 9.74 0.57 7.60
CA ALA A 286 11.18 0.78 7.58
C ALA A 286 11.47 2.29 7.49
N ILE A 287 12.32 2.79 8.37
CA ILE A 287 12.83 4.16 8.35
C ILE A 287 14.31 4.09 7.99
N VAL A 288 14.70 4.81 6.96
CA VAL A 288 16.10 5.00 6.58
C VAL A 288 16.47 6.46 6.83
N LEU A 289 17.45 6.67 7.71
CA LEU A 289 17.94 7.97 8.13
C LEU A 289 19.31 8.21 7.51
N PRO A 290 19.40 8.97 6.41
CA PRO A 290 20.69 9.33 5.81
C PRO A 290 21.54 10.19 6.76
N ALA A 291 22.86 10.05 6.69
CA ALA A 291 23.77 11.00 7.30
C ALA A 291 23.62 12.37 6.61
N GLU A 292 24.06 13.43 7.28
CA GLU A 292 24.00 14.78 6.75
C GLU A 292 24.66 14.86 5.37
N GLY A 293 23.97 15.44 4.39
CA GLY A 293 24.43 15.58 2.99
C GLY A 293 24.27 14.36 2.11
N HIS A 294 23.76 13.20 2.62
CA HIS A 294 23.60 11.96 1.84
C HIS A 294 22.16 11.67 1.42
N PHE A 295 21.20 12.53 1.77
CA PHE A 295 19.79 12.29 1.49
C PHE A 295 19.49 12.20 -0.03
N ASP A 296 19.88 13.19 -0.81
CA ASP A 296 19.60 13.23 -2.25
C ASP A 296 20.34 12.15 -3.04
N GLU A 297 21.56 11.81 -2.61
CA GLU A 297 22.32 10.71 -3.19
C GLU A 297 21.60 9.36 -3.00
N LEU A 298 21.04 9.14 -1.82
CA LEU A 298 20.30 7.92 -1.52
C LEU A 298 18.94 7.91 -2.22
N ALA A 299 18.17 9.00 -2.15
CA ALA A 299 16.84 9.11 -2.74
C ALA A 299 16.86 9.03 -4.28
N GLY A 300 17.94 9.50 -4.90
CA GLY A 300 18.11 9.55 -6.36
C GLY A 300 18.69 8.30 -7.01
N ASP A 301 19.05 7.27 -6.23
CA ASP A 301 19.70 6.06 -6.76
C ASP A 301 18.88 4.79 -6.45
N ALA A 302 18.36 4.16 -7.53
CA ALA A 302 17.52 2.96 -7.44
C ALA A 302 18.23 1.79 -6.72
N LYS A 303 19.55 1.61 -6.94
CA LYS A 303 20.31 0.52 -6.32
C LYS A 303 20.51 0.79 -4.84
N LYS A 304 20.86 2.03 -4.48
CA LYS A 304 21.03 2.44 -3.08
C LYS A 304 19.72 2.32 -2.29
N LEU A 305 18.60 2.75 -2.88
CA LEU A 305 17.27 2.53 -2.29
C LEU A 305 16.97 1.04 -2.11
N GLY A 306 17.24 0.22 -3.12
CA GLY A 306 17.08 -1.22 -3.05
C GLY A 306 17.92 -1.86 -1.94
N TRP A 307 19.13 -1.39 -1.68
CA TRP A 307 19.96 -1.86 -0.57
C TRP A 307 19.50 -1.32 0.78
N ALA A 308 19.14 -0.05 0.86
CA ALA A 308 18.69 0.57 2.10
C ALA A 308 17.34 0.00 2.59
N PHE A 309 16.42 -0.31 1.68
CA PHE A 309 15.12 -0.90 2.01
C PHE A 309 15.00 -2.39 1.73
N GLY A 310 15.98 -2.99 1.05
CA GLY A 310 15.94 -4.41 0.68
C GLY A 310 15.62 -5.30 1.88
N THR A 311 14.80 -6.31 1.63
CA THR A 311 14.19 -7.20 2.61
C THR A 311 15.22 -8.08 3.31
N CYS A 312 15.96 -7.50 4.24
CA CYS A 312 16.67 -8.24 5.26
C CYS A 312 15.79 -8.29 6.51
N SER A 313 14.62 -8.91 6.45
CA SER A 313 13.81 -9.10 7.65
C SER A 313 14.50 -10.13 8.56
N ALA A 314 14.40 -9.92 9.89
CA ALA A 314 14.86 -10.91 10.86
C ALA A 314 14.21 -12.30 10.66
N ALA A 315 13.07 -12.37 9.95
CA ALA A 315 12.41 -13.60 9.53
C ALA A 315 13.10 -14.29 8.33
N SER A 316 13.87 -13.55 7.52
CA SER A 316 14.68 -14.11 6.42
C SER A 316 16.11 -14.52 6.85
N LEU A 317 16.47 -14.33 8.11
CA LEU A 317 17.75 -14.77 8.70
C LEU A 317 17.78 -16.29 9.03
N GLY A 318 16.80 -17.10 8.54
CA GLY A 318 16.90 -18.55 8.50
C GLY A 318 18.08 -18.99 7.63
N GLU A 319 18.73 -20.13 7.98
CA GLU A 319 19.83 -20.72 7.23
C GLU A 319 19.50 -20.76 5.72
N GLY A 320 20.08 -19.87 4.94
CA GLY A 320 19.87 -19.77 3.48
C GLY A 320 19.41 -18.42 2.98
N ALA A 321 19.30 -17.38 3.80
CA ALA A 321 18.95 -16.02 3.37
C ALA A 321 19.96 -15.47 2.34
N ARG A 322 19.69 -15.78 1.09
CA ARG A 322 20.37 -15.22 -0.08
C ARG A 322 19.62 -13.93 -0.47
N GLY A 323 20.17 -12.80 -0.22
CA GLY A 323 19.54 -11.58 -0.71
C GLY A 323 20.15 -10.28 -0.26
N CYS A 324 20.73 -10.23 0.92
CA CYS A 324 21.18 -8.96 1.47
C CYS A 324 22.70 -8.75 1.44
N ALA A 325 23.49 -9.80 1.42
CA ALA A 325 24.96 -9.72 1.50
C ALA A 325 25.70 -10.24 0.26
N ALA A 326 25.08 -11.07 -0.58
CA ALA A 326 25.80 -11.78 -1.65
C ALA A 326 26.09 -10.92 -2.87
N ASP A 327 25.26 -9.90 -3.16
CA ASP A 327 25.37 -9.05 -4.36
C ASP A 327 25.69 -7.57 -4.03
N SER A 328 25.94 -7.25 -2.76
CA SER A 328 26.43 -5.92 -2.39
C SER A 328 27.86 -5.77 -2.90
N PRO A 329 28.18 -4.75 -3.73
CA PRO A 329 29.55 -4.46 -4.08
C PRO A 329 30.39 -4.28 -2.79
N SER A 330 31.62 -4.74 -2.81
CA SER A 330 32.55 -4.50 -1.69
C SER A 330 32.54 -3.01 -1.30
N GLY A 331 32.11 -2.70 -0.07
CA GLY A 331 31.94 -1.33 0.41
C GLY A 331 30.49 -0.89 0.67
N TRP A 332 29.48 -1.71 0.35
CA TRP A 332 28.06 -1.45 0.63
C TRP A 332 27.43 -2.55 1.46
N GLY A 333 28.22 -3.20 2.32
CA GLY A 333 27.73 -4.23 3.22
C GLY A 333 26.66 -3.66 4.14
N VAL A 334 25.42 -4.15 4.00
CA VAL A 334 24.36 -3.86 4.98
C VAL A 334 24.57 -4.79 6.16
N SER A 335 25.02 -4.27 7.28
CA SER A 335 24.98 -5.01 8.54
C SER A 335 23.56 -4.93 9.08
N VAL A 336 22.96 -6.08 9.37
CA VAL A 336 21.66 -6.15 10.03
C VAL A 336 21.87 -6.86 11.36
N ASP A 337 21.88 -6.10 12.42
CA ASP A 337 22.06 -6.59 13.78
C ASP A 337 20.74 -6.53 14.55
N SER A 338 20.54 -7.45 15.48
CA SER A 338 19.47 -7.33 16.47
C SER A 338 20.01 -6.52 17.64
N ALA A 339 19.57 -5.28 17.77
CA ALA A 339 20.06 -4.34 18.78
C ALA A 339 18.94 -3.90 19.74
N THR A 340 19.33 -3.38 20.90
CA THR A 340 18.47 -2.53 21.70
C THR A 340 18.52 -1.13 21.09
N VAL A 341 17.39 -0.66 20.53
CA VAL A 341 17.33 0.63 19.83
C VAL A 341 16.39 1.58 20.57
N ASN A 342 16.92 2.73 20.94
CA ASN A 342 16.13 3.86 21.42
C ASN A 342 15.66 4.68 20.23
N VAL A 343 14.41 4.50 19.84
CA VAL A 343 13.82 5.18 18.69
C VAL A 343 13.15 6.47 19.13
N SER A 344 13.53 7.57 18.47
CA SER A 344 12.82 8.85 18.50
C SER A 344 12.29 9.15 17.10
N LEU A 345 10.96 9.12 16.93
CA LEU A 345 10.30 9.27 15.64
C LEU A 345 9.26 10.40 15.70
N PRO A 346 9.29 11.41 14.82
CA PRO A 346 8.29 12.45 14.81
C PRO A 346 6.91 11.90 14.41
N ARG A 347 5.82 12.48 14.94
CA ARG A 347 4.49 12.34 14.32
C ARG A 347 4.49 13.13 13.02
N PHE A 348 3.96 12.56 11.95
CA PHE A 348 3.85 13.25 10.67
C PHE A 348 2.68 12.77 9.82
N THR A 349 2.23 13.63 8.94
CA THR A 349 1.26 13.30 7.89
C THR A 349 1.79 13.81 6.56
N ILE A 350 1.71 12.97 5.52
CA ILE A 350 2.08 13.33 4.15
C ILE A 350 0.91 13.03 3.23
N ASN A 351 0.50 14.02 2.46
CA ASN A 351 -0.43 13.87 1.37
C ASN A 351 0.32 14.12 0.06
N SER A 352 0.14 13.25 -0.93
CA SER A 352 0.74 13.45 -2.25
C SER A 352 -0.29 13.25 -3.34
N THR A 353 -0.24 14.11 -4.35
CA THR A 353 -1.02 13.98 -5.58
C THR A 353 -0.08 14.21 -6.75
N PHE A 354 0.14 13.18 -7.53
CA PHE A 354 1.05 13.21 -8.66
C PHE A 354 0.36 13.80 -9.87
N ASP A 355 1.01 14.77 -10.50
CA ASP A 355 0.53 15.36 -11.74
C ASP A 355 0.60 14.31 -12.86
N PRO A 356 -0.50 14.09 -13.61
CA PRO A 356 -0.55 13.05 -14.63
C PRO A 356 0.48 13.20 -15.75
N GLU A 357 0.80 14.42 -16.17
CA GLU A 357 1.77 14.66 -17.24
C GLU A 357 3.20 14.36 -16.77
N THR A 358 3.53 14.80 -15.56
CA THR A 358 4.82 14.52 -14.93
C THR A 358 4.99 13.03 -14.66
N THR A 359 3.92 12.35 -14.26
CA THR A 359 3.89 10.89 -14.04
C THR A 359 4.18 10.14 -15.36
N ILE A 360 3.55 10.54 -16.47
CA ILE A 360 3.81 9.93 -17.79
C ILE A 360 5.29 10.15 -18.17
N LYS A 361 5.81 11.36 -18.05
CA LYS A 361 7.21 11.67 -18.36
C LYS A 361 8.20 10.81 -17.55
N ALA A 362 7.88 10.49 -16.30
CA ALA A 362 8.71 9.59 -15.50
C ALA A 362 8.71 8.17 -16.09
N PHE A 363 7.56 7.64 -16.48
CA PHE A 363 7.51 6.33 -17.12
C PHE A 363 8.17 6.31 -18.50
N GLU A 364 8.07 7.39 -19.28
CA GLU A 364 8.81 7.54 -20.55
C GLU A 364 10.32 7.47 -20.35
N LYS A 365 10.87 8.14 -19.33
CA LYS A 365 12.28 8.02 -18.94
C LYS A 365 12.66 6.60 -18.53
N LEU A 366 11.74 5.86 -17.95
CA LEU A 366 11.92 4.47 -17.51
C LEU A 366 11.74 3.46 -18.66
N GLY A 367 11.49 3.93 -19.89
CA GLY A 367 11.44 3.11 -21.10
C GLY A 367 10.04 2.74 -21.59
N VAL A 368 8.96 3.21 -20.94
CA VAL A 368 7.58 3.01 -21.43
C VAL A 368 7.16 4.26 -22.19
N THR A 369 7.26 4.24 -23.52
CA THR A 369 6.91 5.36 -24.39
C THR A 369 5.65 5.12 -25.19
N ASP A 370 5.50 3.93 -25.77
CA ASP A 370 4.43 3.61 -26.70
C ASP A 370 3.05 3.67 -26.05
N ALA A 371 2.94 3.20 -24.80
CA ALA A 371 1.66 3.15 -24.08
C ALA A 371 0.98 4.53 -23.93
N PHE A 372 1.73 5.61 -24.00
CA PHE A 372 1.26 7.00 -23.81
C PHE A 372 1.08 7.79 -25.10
N SER A 373 1.44 7.19 -26.23
CA SER A 373 1.40 7.82 -27.55
C SER A 373 0.20 7.33 -28.37
N SER A 374 -0.65 8.24 -28.83
CA SER A 374 -1.76 7.91 -29.74
C SER A 374 -1.32 7.26 -31.06
N ASP A 375 -0.05 7.47 -31.47
CA ASP A 375 0.46 7.00 -32.74
C ASP A 375 1.09 5.61 -32.66
N THR A 376 1.60 5.20 -31.47
CA THR A 376 2.37 3.97 -31.30
C THR A 376 1.77 2.98 -30.30
N ALA A 377 0.80 3.41 -29.47
CA ALA A 377 0.16 2.54 -28.51
C ALA A 377 -0.59 1.40 -29.19
N ASP A 378 -0.38 0.19 -28.70
CA ASP A 378 -1.11 -1.00 -29.14
C ASP A 378 -1.85 -1.64 -27.96
N PHE A 379 -3.11 -1.25 -27.81
CA PHE A 379 -4.06 -1.82 -26.85
C PHE A 379 -5.21 -2.54 -27.55
N ALA A 380 -4.94 -3.14 -28.71
CA ALA A 380 -5.95 -3.81 -29.53
C ALA A 380 -6.67 -4.96 -28.80
N LYS A 381 -6.05 -5.55 -27.77
CA LYS A 381 -6.68 -6.59 -26.93
C LYS A 381 -7.70 -6.06 -25.93
N MET A 382 -7.73 -4.74 -25.66
CA MET A 382 -8.69 -4.15 -24.71
C MET A 382 -10.09 -4.03 -25.26
N VAL A 383 -10.25 -3.81 -26.57
CA VAL A 383 -11.54 -3.48 -27.19
C VAL A 383 -11.88 -4.42 -28.33
N ASP A 384 -13.19 -4.61 -28.57
CA ASP A 384 -13.68 -5.41 -29.68
C ASP A 384 -13.33 -4.76 -31.03
N ALA A 385 -13.02 -5.58 -32.02
CA ALA A 385 -12.80 -5.15 -33.41
C ALA A 385 -14.05 -4.41 -33.93
N GLY A 386 -13.87 -3.13 -34.31
CA GLY A 386 -14.97 -2.27 -34.78
C GLY A 386 -15.42 -1.21 -33.77
N SER A 387 -14.89 -1.20 -32.55
CA SER A 387 -14.92 -0.02 -31.69
C SER A 387 -14.20 1.12 -32.39
N ARG A 388 -14.67 2.37 -32.20
CA ARG A 388 -14.23 3.56 -32.96
C ARG A 388 -12.73 3.56 -33.24
N GLY A 389 -12.37 3.75 -34.53
CA GLY A 389 -11.03 3.56 -35.08
C GLY A 389 -9.92 4.53 -34.61
N GLU A 390 -9.97 5.01 -33.38
CA GLU A 390 -8.86 5.74 -32.76
C GLU A 390 -8.08 4.76 -31.89
N ASN A 391 -6.74 4.81 -31.99
CA ASN A 391 -5.87 3.99 -31.14
C ASN A 391 -6.09 4.36 -29.68
N LEU A 392 -6.34 3.35 -28.84
CA LEU A 392 -6.36 3.53 -27.40
C LEU A 392 -4.94 3.77 -26.90
N PHE A 393 -4.79 4.74 -26.03
CA PHE A 393 -3.54 5.00 -25.31
C PHE A 393 -3.84 5.46 -23.89
N ILE A 394 -2.86 5.38 -23.01
CA ILE A 394 -3.01 5.86 -21.63
C ILE A 394 -2.82 7.37 -21.63
N GLY A 395 -3.91 8.11 -21.58
CA GLY A 395 -3.89 9.58 -21.59
C GLY A 395 -3.54 10.20 -20.25
N SER A 396 -3.78 9.50 -19.13
CA SER A 396 -3.51 9.99 -17.79
C SER A 396 -3.26 8.85 -16.80
N ILE A 397 -2.39 9.10 -15.83
CA ILE A 397 -2.21 8.23 -14.66
C ILE A 397 -2.33 9.14 -13.44
N LEU A 398 -3.33 8.87 -12.60
CA LEU A 398 -3.57 9.62 -11.38
C LEU A 398 -3.25 8.77 -10.16
N GLN A 399 -2.37 9.28 -9.30
CA GLN A 399 -2.17 8.71 -7.98
C GLN A 399 -2.32 9.79 -6.92
N GLY A 400 -3.15 9.52 -5.93
CA GLY A 400 -3.22 10.26 -4.68
C GLY A 400 -2.91 9.32 -3.53
N THR A 401 -2.11 9.78 -2.57
CA THR A 401 -1.73 9.00 -1.40
C THR A 401 -1.78 9.84 -0.14
N ARG A 402 -2.05 9.20 0.99
CA ARG A 402 -1.94 9.78 2.32
C ARG A 402 -1.28 8.77 3.24
N LEU A 403 -0.31 9.22 4.02
CA LEU A 403 0.26 8.48 5.14
C LEU A 403 0.24 9.37 6.38
N GLU A 404 -0.20 8.81 7.50
CA GLU A 404 -0.16 9.44 8.81
C GLU A 404 0.56 8.49 9.78
N VAL A 405 1.54 8.98 10.51
CA VAL A 405 2.32 8.25 11.51
C VAL A 405 2.14 8.89 12.87
N ASN A 406 1.65 8.09 13.83
CA ASN A 406 1.39 8.50 15.21
C ASN A 406 1.70 7.40 16.21
N ASP A 407 1.41 7.62 17.51
CA ASP A 407 1.77 6.70 18.59
C ASP A 407 1.13 5.31 18.48
N ALA A 408 -0.03 5.20 17.84
CA ALA A 408 -0.76 3.95 17.70
C ALA A 408 -0.31 3.13 16.48
N GLY A 409 0.23 3.80 15.48
CA GLY A 409 0.58 3.17 14.21
C GLY A 409 0.84 4.17 13.09
N ALA A 410 0.94 3.63 11.92
CA ALA A 410 0.79 4.36 10.68
C ALA A 410 -0.68 4.25 10.25
N THR A 411 -1.47 5.21 10.61
CA THR A 411 -2.92 5.51 10.61
C THR A 411 -3.72 5.06 11.86
N ALA A 412 -4.39 6.01 12.43
CA ALA A 412 -5.42 6.18 13.46
C ALA A 412 -5.87 5.04 14.39
N MET A 413 -5.59 5.28 15.66
CA MET A 413 -6.30 5.06 16.95
C MET A 413 -6.75 3.66 17.37
N SER A 414 -6.24 3.19 18.44
CA SER A 414 -6.69 2.91 19.81
C SER A 414 -6.00 1.73 20.50
N PHE A 415 -5.91 1.80 21.81
CA PHE A 415 -5.08 1.12 22.79
C PHE A 415 -5.56 -0.30 23.19
N THR A 416 -4.66 -1.31 23.27
CA THR A 416 -4.77 -2.43 24.23
C THR A 416 -3.40 -3.05 24.53
N LYS A 417 -3.13 -3.31 25.81
CA LYS A 417 -1.87 -3.75 26.41
C LYS A 417 -1.67 -5.26 26.28
N ALA A 418 -0.51 -5.70 25.78
CA ALA A 418 0.05 -7.01 26.05
C ALA A 418 1.58 -6.94 26.02
N GLY A 419 2.23 -7.28 27.11
CA GLY A 419 3.67 -7.37 27.23
C GLY A 419 4.10 -8.84 27.26
N ALA A 420 5.25 -9.15 26.65
CA ALA A 420 6.01 -10.36 26.92
C ALA A 420 7.49 -9.99 26.93
N ASP A 421 8.15 -10.24 28.08
CA ASP A 421 9.57 -10.04 28.25
C ASP A 421 10.30 -11.32 27.85
N SER A 422 11.39 -11.20 27.06
CA SER A 422 12.36 -12.26 26.86
C SER A 422 13.74 -11.78 27.33
N THR A 423 14.41 -12.59 28.13
CA THR A 423 15.74 -12.33 28.69
C THR A 423 16.80 -12.81 27.70
N GLY A 424 17.39 -11.90 26.93
CA GLY A 424 18.62 -12.07 26.16
C GLY A 424 19.68 -11.09 26.62
N ALA A 425 20.96 -11.45 26.50
CA ALA A 425 22.07 -10.58 26.89
C ALA A 425 22.05 -9.26 26.08
N PRO A 426 22.46 -8.13 26.68
CA PRO A 426 22.40 -6.84 25.98
C PRO A 426 23.41 -6.81 24.83
N VAL A 427 22.90 -6.64 23.64
CA VAL A 427 23.65 -6.20 22.48
C VAL A 427 23.57 -4.67 22.44
N ASP A 428 24.53 -4.01 21.83
CA ASP A 428 24.77 -2.57 21.83
C ASP A 428 23.49 -1.72 21.85
N ASN A 429 23.45 -0.71 22.70
CA ASN A 429 22.40 0.30 22.71
C ASN A 429 22.62 1.28 21.56
N VAL A 430 21.67 1.35 20.65
CA VAL A 430 21.69 2.27 19.51
C VAL A 430 20.70 3.40 19.76
N GLU A 431 21.13 4.63 19.58
CA GLU A 431 20.26 5.81 19.50
C GLU A 431 19.87 6.05 18.05
N PHE A 432 18.56 6.01 17.75
CA PHE A 432 18.03 6.25 16.42
C PHE A 432 17.01 7.41 16.47
N THR A 433 17.53 8.63 16.27
CA THR A 433 16.73 9.85 16.34
C THR A 433 16.44 10.38 14.96
N VAL A 434 15.17 10.36 14.56
CA VAL A 434 14.69 10.84 13.26
C VAL A 434 14.41 12.34 13.36
N ASP A 435 15.46 13.13 13.38
CA ASP A 435 15.47 14.58 13.61
C ASP A 435 15.83 15.39 12.34
N ARG A 436 15.98 14.76 11.19
CA ARG A 436 16.37 15.36 9.92
C ARG A 436 15.75 14.62 8.75
N PRO A 437 15.91 15.09 7.50
CA PRO A 437 15.33 14.44 6.31
C PRO A 437 15.60 12.94 6.29
N PHE A 438 14.52 12.16 6.06
CA PHE A 438 14.56 10.70 6.06
C PHE A 438 13.68 10.10 4.98
N LEU A 439 13.94 8.83 4.68
CA LEU A 439 13.12 8.00 3.77
C LEU A 439 12.38 6.94 4.57
N TYR A 440 11.25 6.49 4.06
CA TYR A 440 10.52 5.37 4.65
C TYR A 440 9.94 4.44 3.60
N SER A 441 9.70 3.19 3.99
CA SER A 441 8.91 2.22 3.23
C SER A 441 7.91 1.52 4.14
N TYR A 442 6.65 1.50 3.74
CA TYR A 442 5.61 0.69 4.36
C TYR A 442 5.47 -0.60 3.57
N ALA A 443 5.73 -1.74 4.20
CA ALA A 443 5.69 -3.05 3.54
C ALA A 443 4.64 -3.99 4.14
N THR A 444 4.11 -4.88 3.29
CA THR A 444 3.26 -6.00 3.72
C THR A 444 4.06 -7.01 4.54
N PRO A 445 3.39 -7.96 5.24
CA PRO A 445 4.08 -9.07 5.91
C PRO A 445 5.00 -9.91 5.02
N ASP A 446 4.71 -9.96 3.73
CA ASP A 446 5.51 -10.69 2.74
C ASP A 446 6.65 -9.83 2.14
N GLY A 447 6.74 -8.56 2.53
CA GLY A 447 7.79 -7.65 2.07
C GLY A 447 7.46 -6.83 0.82
N VAL A 448 6.22 -6.85 0.32
CA VAL A 448 5.81 -6.00 -0.82
C VAL A 448 5.76 -4.54 -0.39
N PRO A 449 6.51 -3.62 -1.03
CA PRO A 449 6.47 -2.20 -0.73
C PRO A 449 5.14 -1.57 -1.18
N LEU A 450 4.27 -1.22 -0.23
CA LEU A 450 3.01 -0.51 -0.53
C LEU A 450 3.22 0.97 -0.74
N PHE A 451 4.08 1.58 0.09
CA PHE A 451 4.44 3.00 0.01
C PHE A 451 5.95 3.17 0.21
N ILE A 452 6.52 4.12 -0.50
CA ILE A 452 7.87 4.64 -0.29
C ILE A 452 7.74 6.16 -0.22
N GLY A 453 8.40 6.79 0.75
CA GLY A 453 8.30 8.23 0.89
C GLY A 453 9.59 8.91 1.31
N ALA A 454 9.60 10.21 1.05
CA ALA A 454 10.64 11.15 1.42
C ALA A 454 10.05 12.24 2.32
N VAL A 455 10.64 12.45 3.46
CA VAL A 455 10.30 13.51 4.41
C VAL A 455 11.47 14.48 4.47
N ARG A 456 11.28 15.68 3.95
CA ARG A 456 12.30 16.74 3.92
C ARG A 456 12.04 17.83 4.95
N ASN A 457 10.77 18.10 5.21
CA ASN A 457 10.33 19.15 6.12
C ASN A 457 9.09 18.73 6.88
N LEU A 458 8.96 19.10 8.13
CA LEU A 458 7.78 18.86 8.97
C LEU A 458 7.06 20.15 9.38
N ALA A 459 7.37 21.30 8.75
CA ALA A 459 6.71 22.57 8.99
C ALA A 459 5.22 22.46 8.67
N GLY A 460 4.34 22.70 9.66
CA GLY A 460 2.89 22.63 9.51
C GLY A 460 2.24 21.29 9.78
N SER A 461 2.96 20.29 10.26
CA SER A 461 2.42 18.98 10.64
C SER A 461 1.82 18.93 12.05
N ALA A 462 1.28 20.05 12.57
CA ALA A 462 0.45 19.96 13.76
C ALA A 462 -0.83 19.18 13.42
N PRO A 463 -1.23 18.15 14.21
CA PRO A 463 -2.49 17.47 13.98
C PRO A 463 -3.65 18.44 14.15
N GLU A 464 -4.53 18.53 13.15
CA GLU A 464 -5.86 19.16 13.28
C GLU A 464 -6.78 18.33 14.17
#